data_6e44f03075a7b93d780d1b8ba17f6c2e
#
_entry.id   6e44f03075a7b93d780d1b8ba17f6c2e
#
_cell.length_a   1.000
_cell.length_b   1.000
_cell.length_c   1.000
_cell.angle_alpha   90.00
_cell.angle_beta   90.00
_cell.angle_gamma   90.00
#
_symmetry.space_group_name_H-M   'P 1'
#
loop_
_entity.id
_entity.type
_entity.pdbx_description
1 polymer ?
#
loop_
_entity_poly.entity_id
_entity_poly.type
_entity_poly.pdbx_seq_one_letter_code
_entity_poly.pdbx_strand_id
1 'polypeptide(L)'
;MANDRAPAATDALVLLEQANGIALIPLPTPLTRLNYFDGKLLRADDLRTEQDYLRRLVGLANRAGGSGVVHGLDLRLRAGDRLQLAAGLAIDGEGRVLYLPDDAEVALAELLRRSAAPTATGQQATA
;
A
#
# COMPACT_ATOMS: atom_id res chain seq x y z
N MET A 1 2.25 -45.61 -1.86
CA MET A 1 1.91 -44.38 -2.63
C MET A 1 2.23 -43.19 -1.74
N ALA A 2 3.42 -42.66 -1.87
CA ALA A 2 3.83 -41.48 -1.13
C ALA A 2 3.16 -40.26 -1.78
N ASN A 3 2.36 -39.52 -1.00
CA ASN A 3 1.74 -38.29 -1.41
C ASN A 3 2.79 -37.17 -1.30
N ASP A 4 3.53 -36.97 -2.37
CA ASP A 4 4.50 -35.87 -2.50
C ASP A 4 3.70 -34.57 -2.74
N ARG A 5 3.20 -34.02 -1.62
CA ARG A 5 2.60 -32.71 -1.64
C ARG A 5 3.73 -31.69 -1.55
N ALA A 6 4.07 -31.08 -2.68
CA ALA A 6 4.98 -29.96 -2.70
C ALA A 6 4.61 -28.95 -1.61
N PRO A 7 5.56 -28.46 -0.81
CA PRO A 7 5.28 -27.46 0.21
C PRO A 7 4.66 -26.22 -0.43
N ALA A 8 3.60 -25.73 0.19
CA ALA A 8 2.95 -24.50 -0.25
C ALA A 8 4.00 -23.38 -0.32
N ALA A 9 4.00 -22.61 -1.39
CA ALA A 9 4.97 -21.56 -1.69
C ALA A 9 5.14 -20.49 -0.57
N THR A 10 4.36 -20.57 0.48
CA THR A 10 4.43 -19.71 1.66
C THR A 10 5.63 -20.05 2.57
N ASP A 11 6.15 -21.27 2.53
CA ASP A 11 7.24 -21.70 3.40
C ASP A 11 8.64 -21.35 2.86
N ALA A 12 8.74 -20.95 1.60
CA ALA A 12 10.03 -20.65 0.95
C ALA A 12 10.60 -19.26 1.31
N LEU A 13 9.85 -18.45 2.06
CA LEU A 13 10.24 -17.09 2.46
C LEU A 13 10.36 -16.93 3.97
N VAL A 14 10.62 -18.01 4.69
CA VAL A 14 11.02 -17.92 6.08
C VAL A 14 12.39 -17.26 6.13
N LEU A 15 12.40 -16.13 6.76
CA LEU A 15 13.51 -15.27 7.05
C LEU A 15 14.77 -16.05 7.41
N LEU A 16 15.81 -15.91 6.63
CA LEU A 16 17.06 -16.60 6.88
C LEU A 16 17.97 -15.82 7.82
N GLU A 17 17.87 -14.50 7.92
CA GLU A 17 18.73 -13.74 8.82
C GLU A 17 18.23 -12.30 9.04
N GLN A 18 18.29 -11.84 10.28
CA GLN A 18 18.03 -10.45 10.64
C GLN A 18 19.38 -9.74 10.75
N ALA A 19 19.80 -9.07 9.69
CA ALA A 19 20.95 -8.19 9.75
C ALA A 19 20.55 -6.90 10.49
N ASN A 20 21.37 -6.46 11.44
CA ASN A 20 21.13 -5.25 12.22
C ASN A 20 20.88 -4.05 11.31
N GLY A 21 19.66 -3.50 11.39
CA GLY A 21 19.24 -2.31 10.62
C GLY A 21 18.56 -2.59 9.29
N ILE A 22 18.39 -3.85 8.88
CA ILE A 22 17.65 -4.22 7.67
C ILE A 22 16.36 -4.95 8.08
N ALA A 23 15.22 -4.33 7.80
CA ALA A 23 13.94 -5.00 7.92
C ALA A 23 13.68 -5.83 6.66
N LEU A 24 13.61 -7.14 6.81
CA LEU A 24 13.13 -8.01 5.74
C LEU A 24 11.62 -7.91 5.67
N ILE A 25 11.12 -7.48 4.53
CA ILE A 25 9.70 -7.35 4.26
C ILE A 25 9.24 -8.63 3.56
N PRO A 26 8.48 -9.51 4.23
CA PRO A 26 7.94 -10.68 3.56
C PRO A 26 6.97 -10.23 2.45
N LEU A 27 7.15 -10.79 1.26
CA LEU A 27 6.20 -10.63 0.17
C LEU A 27 5.06 -11.61 0.39
N PRO A 28 3.86 -11.15 0.75
CA PRO A 28 2.73 -12.05 1.03
C PRO A 28 2.25 -12.80 -0.22
N THR A 29 2.63 -12.32 -1.40
CA THR A 29 2.26 -12.93 -2.67
C THR A 29 3.39 -12.74 -3.66
N PRO A 30 3.80 -13.76 -4.41
CA PRO A 30 4.82 -13.62 -5.43
C PRO A 30 4.40 -12.61 -6.49
N LEU A 31 5.38 -11.86 -7.01
CA LEU A 31 5.16 -10.96 -8.12
C LEU A 31 4.97 -11.80 -9.38
N THR A 32 3.79 -11.73 -9.98
CA THR A 32 3.49 -12.42 -11.24
C THR A 32 3.55 -11.43 -12.39
N ARG A 33 4.53 -11.63 -13.26
CA ARG A 33 4.69 -10.83 -14.47
C ARG A 33 4.05 -11.53 -15.65
N LEU A 34 3.36 -10.77 -16.49
CA LEU A 34 2.82 -11.27 -17.73
C LEU A 34 3.94 -11.46 -18.76
N ASN A 35 3.92 -12.60 -19.47
CA ASN A 35 4.81 -12.83 -20.58
C ASN A 35 4.10 -12.46 -21.90
N TYR A 36 4.65 -11.49 -22.62
CA TYR A 36 4.14 -11.07 -23.90
C TYR A 36 4.87 -11.79 -25.04
N PHE A 37 4.13 -12.19 -26.05
CA PHE A 37 4.67 -12.76 -27.28
C PHE A 37 3.78 -12.33 -28.46
N ASP A 38 4.34 -12.34 -29.66
CA ASP A 38 3.62 -11.96 -30.88
C ASP A 38 2.43 -12.88 -31.13
N GLY A 39 1.26 -12.27 -31.38
CA GLY A 39 0.01 -12.99 -31.58
C GLY A 39 -0.77 -13.31 -30.29
N LYS A 40 -0.29 -12.91 -29.13
CA LYS A 40 -1.05 -13.05 -27.89
C LYS A 40 -2.29 -12.14 -27.90
N LEU A 41 -3.46 -12.75 -27.77
CA LEU A 41 -4.69 -12.01 -27.53
C LEU A 41 -4.70 -11.48 -26.09
N LEU A 42 -4.70 -10.16 -25.92
CA LEU A 42 -4.79 -9.52 -24.60
C LEU A 42 -6.23 -9.49 -24.13
N ARG A 43 -6.45 -10.03 -22.94
CA ARG A 43 -7.72 -9.99 -22.23
C ARG A 43 -7.68 -8.94 -21.12
N ALA A 44 -8.84 -8.54 -20.61
CA ALA A 44 -8.94 -7.60 -19.51
C ALA A 44 -8.18 -8.07 -18.26
N ASP A 45 -8.17 -9.38 -18.00
CA ASP A 45 -7.46 -9.97 -16.86
C ASP A 45 -5.93 -9.92 -17.04
N ASP A 46 -5.43 -10.03 -18.27
CA ASP A 46 -4.01 -9.84 -18.58
C ASP A 46 -3.57 -8.41 -18.24
N LEU A 47 -4.37 -7.43 -18.63
CA LEU A 47 -4.10 -6.01 -18.32
C LEU A 47 -4.16 -5.72 -16.82
N ARG A 48 -5.12 -6.29 -16.11
CA ARG A 48 -5.21 -6.18 -14.64
C ARG A 48 -3.98 -6.79 -13.97
N THR A 49 -3.57 -7.97 -14.39
CA THR A 49 -2.37 -8.64 -13.86
C THR A 49 -1.12 -7.78 -14.03
N GLU A 50 -0.94 -7.15 -15.20
CA GLU A 50 0.18 -6.25 -15.45
C GLU A 50 0.12 -5.00 -14.59
N GLN A 51 -1.07 -4.38 -14.45
CA GLN A 51 -1.25 -3.22 -13.58
C GLN A 51 -0.96 -3.56 -12.11
N ASP A 52 -1.41 -4.71 -11.64
CA ASP A 52 -1.17 -5.15 -10.27
C ASP A 52 0.30 -5.45 -10.03
N TYR A 53 0.98 -6.06 -11.00
CA TYR A 53 2.42 -6.25 -10.94
C TYR A 53 3.16 -4.92 -10.78
N LEU A 54 2.84 -3.93 -11.62
CA LEU A 54 3.47 -2.61 -11.56
C LEU A 54 3.17 -1.88 -10.24
N ARG A 55 1.93 -1.90 -9.77
CA ARG A 55 1.56 -1.29 -8.48
C ARG A 55 2.33 -1.92 -7.32
N ARG A 56 2.44 -3.23 -7.30
CA ARG A 56 3.19 -3.95 -6.26
C ARG A 56 4.69 -3.66 -6.33
N LEU A 57 5.25 -3.63 -7.53
CA LEU A 57 6.66 -3.32 -7.73
C LEU A 57 7.00 -1.91 -7.23
N VAL A 58 6.17 -0.92 -7.60
CA VAL A 58 6.32 0.46 -7.12
C VAL A 58 6.15 0.54 -5.60
N GLY A 59 5.13 -0.13 -5.05
CA GLY A 59 4.93 -0.18 -3.61
C GLY A 59 6.13 -0.75 -2.85
N LEU A 60 6.75 -1.80 -3.36
CA LEU A 60 7.96 -2.37 -2.77
C LEU A 60 9.16 -1.41 -2.85
N ALA A 61 9.36 -0.77 -4.00
CA ALA A 61 10.43 0.20 -4.18
C ALA A 61 10.25 1.40 -3.20
N ASN A 62 9.03 1.88 -3.04
CA ASN A 62 8.72 2.96 -2.11
C ASN A 62 8.97 2.55 -0.65
N ARG A 63 8.60 1.33 -0.27
CA ARG A 63 8.86 0.80 1.09
C ARG A 63 10.34 0.73 1.41
N ALA A 64 11.20 0.47 0.44
CA ALA A 64 12.64 0.46 0.63
C ALA A 64 13.19 1.85 1.01
N GLY A 65 12.54 2.93 0.55
CA GLY A 65 12.86 4.30 0.92
C GLY A 65 12.26 4.74 2.27
N GLY A 66 11.34 3.96 2.81
CA GLY A 66 10.59 4.30 4.02
C GLY A 66 9.31 5.10 3.76
N SER A 67 8.48 5.21 4.80
CA SER A 67 7.24 6.00 4.77
C SER A 67 7.47 7.41 5.32
N GLY A 68 6.71 8.38 4.82
CA GLY A 68 6.75 9.75 5.28
C GLY A 68 6.39 10.76 4.22
N VAL A 69 6.49 12.03 4.57
CA VAL A 69 6.29 13.14 3.64
C VAL A 69 7.53 13.29 2.76
N VAL A 70 7.33 13.24 1.45
CA VAL A 70 8.41 13.46 0.46
C VAL A 70 8.62 14.94 0.22
N HIS A 71 7.54 15.67 0.02
CA HIS A 71 7.55 17.14 -0.08
C HIS A 71 6.16 17.73 0.18
N GLY A 72 6.09 18.99 0.53
CA GLY A 72 4.84 19.70 0.80
C GLY A 72 4.08 19.13 1.98
N LEU A 73 2.76 19.11 1.90
CA LEU A 73 1.84 18.67 2.95
C LEU A 73 1.97 19.44 4.27
N ASP A 74 2.43 20.71 4.19
CA ASP A 74 2.49 21.58 5.35
C ASP A 74 1.06 21.85 5.87
N LEU A 75 0.89 21.57 7.15
CA LEU A 75 -0.40 21.78 7.82
C LEU A 75 -0.40 23.10 8.55
N ARG A 76 -1.42 23.94 8.33
CA ARG A 76 -1.59 25.24 8.99
C ARG A 76 -3.02 25.37 9.53
N LEU A 77 -3.11 25.80 10.79
CA LEU A 77 -4.38 26.20 11.36
C LEU A 77 -4.71 27.62 10.92
N ARG A 78 -5.89 27.79 10.34
CA ARG A 78 -6.45 29.07 9.92
C ARG A 78 -7.54 29.53 10.90
N ALA A 79 -7.94 30.80 10.81
CA ALA A 79 -9.04 31.34 11.58
C ALA A 79 -10.34 30.53 11.34
N GLY A 80 -11.17 30.38 12.38
CA GLY A 80 -12.40 29.59 12.30
C GLY A 80 -12.22 28.09 12.34
N ASP A 81 -11.16 27.62 12.99
CA ASP A 81 -10.86 26.18 13.17
C ASP A 81 -10.80 25.41 11.84
N ARG A 82 -10.18 26.03 10.85
CA ARG A 82 -9.93 25.40 9.55
C ARG A 82 -8.48 25.01 9.42
N LEU A 83 -8.28 23.78 8.96
CA LEU A 83 -6.96 23.25 8.63
C LEU A 83 -6.71 23.40 7.14
N GLN A 84 -5.65 24.10 6.79
CA GLN A 84 -5.13 24.16 5.43
C GLN A 84 -3.98 23.18 5.30
N LEU A 85 -4.08 22.30 4.33
CA LEU A 85 -3.02 21.35 3.94
C LEU A 85 -2.49 21.78 2.59
N ALA A 86 -1.19 22.04 2.52
CA ALA A 86 -0.55 22.39 1.25
C ALA A 86 -0.47 21.18 0.32
N ALA A 87 -0.47 21.45 -0.98
CA ALA A 87 -0.19 20.43 -2.00
C ALA A 87 1.12 19.69 -1.70
N GLY A 88 1.17 18.41 -2.04
CA GLY A 88 2.37 17.63 -1.75
C GLY A 88 2.24 16.14 -2.00
N LEU A 89 3.25 15.43 -1.56
CA LEU A 89 3.42 14.00 -1.77
C LEU A 89 3.92 13.33 -0.49
N ALA A 90 3.32 12.19 -0.17
CA ALA A 90 3.77 11.31 0.90
C ALA A 90 3.73 9.84 0.46
N ILE A 91 4.41 9.01 1.20
CA ILE A 91 4.38 7.55 1.04
C ILE A 91 3.93 6.95 2.37
N ASP A 92 2.92 6.10 2.34
CA ASP A 92 2.42 5.42 3.52
C ASP A 92 3.26 4.17 3.88
N GLY A 93 2.95 3.54 5.02
CA GLY A 93 3.67 2.36 5.48
C GLY A 93 3.55 1.12 4.56
N GLU A 94 2.61 1.12 3.63
CA GLU A 94 2.44 0.07 2.62
C GLU A 94 3.11 0.39 1.28
N GLY A 95 3.78 1.54 1.19
CA GLY A 95 4.45 2.01 -0.02
C GLY A 95 3.51 2.67 -1.03
N ARG A 96 2.29 3.00 -0.62
CA ARG A 96 1.34 3.69 -1.51
C ARG A 96 1.67 5.18 -1.55
N VAL A 97 1.55 5.74 -2.74
CA VAL A 97 1.73 7.17 -2.95
C VAL A 97 0.45 7.90 -2.56
N LEU A 98 0.57 8.87 -1.68
CA LEU A 98 -0.47 9.82 -1.29
C LEU A 98 -0.14 11.15 -1.97
N TYR A 99 -0.90 11.53 -2.96
CA TYR A 99 -0.66 12.74 -3.74
C TYR A 99 -1.81 13.73 -3.62
N LEU A 100 -1.49 14.93 -3.17
CA LEU A 100 -2.39 16.06 -3.12
C LEU A 100 -1.96 17.08 -4.16
N PRO A 101 -2.69 17.21 -5.30
CA PRO A 101 -2.27 18.09 -6.39
C PRO A 101 -2.39 19.58 -6.05
N ASP A 102 -3.40 19.95 -5.26
CA ASP A 102 -3.70 21.33 -4.88
C ASP A 102 -3.90 21.45 -3.37
N ASP A 103 -3.76 22.66 -2.85
CA ASP A 103 -4.02 22.94 -1.44
C ASP A 103 -5.46 22.56 -1.08
N ALA A 104 -5.63 21.92 0.06
CA ALA A 104 -6.92 21.54 0.58
C ALA A 104 -7.21 22.25 1.90
N GLU A 105 -8.48 22.54 2.13
CA GLU A 105 -8.94 23.13 3.39
C GLU A 105 -10.08 22.29 3.97
N VAL A 106 -9.94 21.93 5.25
CA VAL A 106 -10.91 21.07 5.96
C VAL A 106 -11.24 21.70 7.31
N ALA A 107 -12.51 21.64 7.71
CA ALA A 107 -12.92 22.05 9.06
C ALA A 107 -12.38 21.06 10.09
N LEU A 108 -11.73 21.55 11.14
CA LEU A 108 -11.20 20.71 12.24
C LEU A 108 -12.28 19.83 12.87
N ALA A 109 -13.47 20.36 13.07
CA ALA A 109 -14.63 19.63 13.60
C ALA A 109 -15.00 18.41 12.74
N GLU A 110 -14.86 18.50 11.42
CA GLU A 110 -15.13 17.40 10.50
C GLU A 110 -14.09 16.29 10.64
N LEU A 111 -12.82 16.64 10.76
CA LEU A 111 -11.74 15.67 10.98
C LEU A 111 -11.89 14.95 12.32
N LEU A 112 -12.19 15.67 13.39
CA LEU A 112 -12.41 15.10 14.72
C LEU A 112 -13.60 14.14 14.72
N ARG A 113 -14.69 14.50 14.04
CA ARG A 113 -15.87 13.63 13.91
C ARG A 113 -15.54 12.34 13.16
N ARG A 114 -14.78 12.40 12.07
CA ARG A 114 -14.34 11.22 11.31
C ARG A 114 -13.40 10.33 12.11
N SER A 115 -12.49 10.93 12.86
CA SER A 115 -11.55 10.19 13.72
C SER A 115 -12.26 9.51 14.90
N ALA A 116 -13.35 10.11 15.42
CA ALA A 116 -14.15 9.55 16.52
C ALA A 116 -15.16 8.48 16.06
N ALA A 117 -15.41 8.34 14.75
CA ALA A 117 -16.26 7.27 14.24
C ALA A 117 -15.60 5.91 14.48
N PRO A 118 -16.25 4.95 15.14
CA PRO A 118 -15.70 3.62 15.34
C PRO A 118 -15.47 2.98 13.98
N THR A 119 -14.27 2.50 13.76
CA THR A 119 -13.97 1.62 12.63
C THR A 119 -14.88 0.40 12.79
N ALA A 120 -15.88 0.28 11.93
CA ALA A 120 -16.75 -0.90 11.92
C ALA A 120 -15.91 -2.09 11.43
N THR A 121 -15.14 -2.65 12.34
CA THR A 121 -14.54 -3.97 12.16
C THR A 121 -15.69 -4.95 12.30
N GLY A 122 -16.16 -5.43 11.14
CA GLY A 122 -17.17 -6.48 11.08
C GLY A 122 -16.65 -7.75 11.74
N GLN A 123 -16.89 -7.88 13.02
CA GLN A 123 -16.76 -9.14 13.73
C GLN A 123 -18.15 -9.79 13.73
N GLN A 124 -18.42 -10.56 12.69
CA GLN A 124 -19.51 -11.51 12.74
C GLN A 124 -19.13 -12.60 13.75
N ALA A 125 -19.63 -12.47 14.95
CA ALA A 125 -19.67 -13.58 15.89
C ALA A 125 -20.70 -14.60 15.35
N THR A 126 -20.22 -15.75 14.91
CA THR A 126 -21.05 -16.91 14.65
C THR A 126 -21.35 -17.56 16.00
N ALA A 127 -22.60 -17.52 16.37
CA ALA A 127 -23.12 -18.35 17.45
C ALA A 127 -23.30 -19.78 16.98
#